data_b7513595492107840edf576a1232525a
#
_entry.id   b7513595492107840edf576a1232525a
#
_cell.length_a   1.000
_cell.length_b   1.000
_cell.length_c   1.000
_cell.angle_alpha   90.00
_cell.angle_beta   90.00
_cell.angle_gamma   90.00
#
_symmetry.space_group_name_H-M   'P 1'
#
loop_
_entity.id
_entity.type
_entity.pdbx_description
1 polymer ?
#
loop_
_entity_poly.entity_id
_entity_poly.type
_entity_poly.pdbx_seq_one_letter_code
_entity_poly.pdbx_strand_id
1 'polypeptide(L)'
;RDVAPSRGLGDVYKRQSLYYREMSVWKNEEKEELIMKLTTVKEIYRERDKYLDQEITVGGWVRSVRDSKTFGFVVLHDGTYFETLQIVYHDTMDNFAEISKLNVGAAIIVKGTLVATPQAKQPFEIQAAEISVEGTSAPDYPLQKKRHSLEYLRTITHLRPRTNTFQAVFRVRSLCAYAIHRFFQEQGFVYVHTPLITGSDSEGAGEMFQVTTLDMNNVPTDDKGAVDYSQDFFGKETNLTVSGQLNCETFAQAFRNVYTFGPTFRAENSN
;
A
#
# COMPACT_ATOMS: atom_id res chain seq x y z
N ARG A 1 -12.16 41.82 18.79
CA ARG A 1 -11.81 40.39 18.48
C ARG A 1 -10.98 40.44 17.20
N ASP A 2 -9.69 40.28 17.33
CA ASP A 2 -8.75 40.31 16.21
C ASP A 2 -8.94 39.02 15.38
N VAL A 3 -9.40 39.22 14.15
CA VAL A 3 -9.43 38.12 13.15
C VAL A 3 -8.00 37.93 12.69
N ALA A 4 -7.42 36.77 12.98
CA ALA A 4 -6.10 36.40 12.51
C ALA A 4 -6.06 36.47 10.96
N PRO A 5 -5.05 37.10 10.34
CA PRO A 5 -4.98 37.23 8.90
C PRO A 5 -4.89 35.84 8.25
N SER A 6 -5.76 35.60 7.27
CA SER A 6 -5.76 34.38 6.47
C SER A 6 -4.37 34.19 5.87
N ARG A 7 -3.70 33.10 6.20
CA ARG A 7 -2.42 32.72 5.58
C ARG A 7 -2.67 32.51 4.08
N GLY A 8 -2.11 33.41 3.27
CA GLY A 8 -2.37 33.43 1.84
C GLY A 8 -1.86 32.18 1.13
N LEU A 9 -2.48 31.83 -0.01
CA LEU A 9 -2.08 30.75 -0.92
C LEU A 9 -0.59 30.72 -1.23
N GLY A 10 0.09 31.88 -1.21
CA GLY A 10 1.53 31.99 -1.37
C GLY A 10 2.37 31.22 -0.34
N ASP A 11 1.89 31.06 0.89
CA ASP A 11 2.59 30.31 1.93
C ASP A 11 2.47 28.80 1.75
N VAL A 12 1.38 28.33 1.17
CA VAL A 12 1.18 26.90 0.83
C VAL A 12 2.12 26.50 -0.30
N TYR A 13 2.23 27.33 -1.34
CA TYR A 13 3.17 27.10 -2.44
C TYR A 13 4.64 27.17 -2.01
N LYS A 14 4.98 28.10 -1.11
CA LYS A 14 6.35 28.18 -0.54
C LYS A 14 6.69 26.94 0.28
N ARG A 15 5.75 26.41 1.08
CA ARG A 15 5.96 25.17 1.85
C ARG A 15 6.07 23.95 0.95
N GLN A 16 5.26 23.82 -0.10
CA GLN A 16 5.42 22.77 -1.10
C GLN A 16 6.76 22.86 -1.83
N SER A 17 7.16 24.06 -2.22
CA SER A 17 8.48 24.31 -2.85
C SER A 17 9.65 23.98 -1.91
N LEU A 18 9.54 24.29 -0.62
CA LEU A 18 10.51 23.88 0.40
C LEU A 18 10.52 22.37 0.60
N TYR A 19 9.38 21.72 0.62
CA TYR A 19 9.28 20.27 0.74
C TYR A 19 9.92 19.54 -0.46
N TYR A 20 9.66 20.01 -1.69
CA TYR A 20 10.33 19.49 -2.89
C TYR A 20 11.83 19.85 -2.92
N ARG A 21 12.23 20.98 -2.36
CA ARG A 21 13.63 21.40 -2.24
C ARG A 21 14.36 20.61 -1.18
N GLU A 22 13.71 20.30 -0.05
CA GLU A 22 14.25 19.40 0.98
C GLU A 22 14.35 17.97 0.46
N MET A 23 13.37 17.47 -0.29
CA MET A 23 13.49 16.16 -0.97
C MET A 23 14.61 16.12 -2.00
N SER A 24 14.95 17.27 -2.64
CA SER A 24 16.09 17.36 -3.59
C SER A 24 17.44 17.54 -2.88
N VAL A 25 17.45 18.08 -1.67
CA VAL A 25 18.66 18.24 -0.82
C VAL A 25 19.04 16.90 -0.13
N TRP A 26 18.13 15.90 -0.11
CA TRP A 26 18.46 14.53 0.30
C TRP A 26 19.30 13.75 -0.73
N LYS A 27 19.61 14.34 -1.88
CA LYS A 27 20.66 13.91 -2.81
C LYS A 27 22.03 14.52 -2.46
N ASN A 28 22.45 14.39 -1.20
CA ASN A 28 23.85 14.60 -0.87
C ASN A 28 24.61 13.31 -1.22
N GLU A 29 25.57 13.46 -2.12
CA GLU A 29 26.44 12.39 -2.63
C GLU A 29 27.11 11.55 -1.53
N GLU A 30 27.32 12.08 -0.34
CA GLU A 30 27.83 11.36 0.82
C GLU A 30 26.83 10.41 1.51
N LYS A 31 25.53 10.47 1.19
CA LYS A 31 24.52 9.53 1.72
C LYS A 31 24.10 8.44 0.70
N GLU A 32 24.48 8.56 -0.57
CA GLU A 32 24.24 7.51 -1.54
C GLU A 32 25.10 6.25 -1.29
N GLU A 33 26.23 6.38 -0.60
CA GLU A 33 27.07 5.22 -0.20
C GLU A 33 26.42 4.34 0.89
N LEU A 34 25.41 4.82 1.60
CA LEU A 34 24.76 4.06 2.69
C LEU A 34 23.44 3.38 2.29
N ILE A 35 22.93 3.64 1.10
CA ILE A 35 21.73 2.95 0.61
C ILE A 35 22.19 1.74 -0.21
N MET A 36 22.21 0.58 0.43
CA MET A 36 22.45 -0.69 -0.25
C MET A 36 21.47 -0.84 -1.42
N LYS A 37 21.98 -0.83 -2.65
CA LYS A 37 21.14 -0.98 -3.85
C LYS A 37 20.69 -2.43 -3.96
N LEU A 38 19.44 -2.69 -3.60
CA LEU A 38 18.83 -4.01 -3.78
C LEU A 38 18.35 -4.18 -5.22
N THR A 39 18.71 -5.30 -5.83
CA THR A 39 18.16 -5.74 -7.11
C THR A 39 16.78 -6.36 -6.86
N THR A 40 15.76 -5.91 -7.57
CA THR A 40 14.39 -6.41 -7.37
C THR A 40 14.15 -7.73 -8.10
N VAL A 41 13.27 -8.56 -7.56
CA VAL A 41 12.85 -9.82 -8.22
C VAL A 41 12.27 -9.53 -9.61
N LYS A 42 11.54 -8.42 -9.78
CA LYS A 42 11.01 -7.99 -11.08
C LYS A 42 12.11 -7.71 -12.10
N GLU A 43 13.18 -7.01 -11.71
CA GLU A 43 14.31 -6.73 -12.59
C GLU A 43 14.99 -8.01 -13.02
N ILE A 44 15.26 -8.95 -12.09
CA ILE A 44 15.87 -10.24 -12.39
C ILE A 44 15.05 -11.03 -13.43
N TYR A 45 13.71 -11.09 -13.26
CA TYR A 45 12.86 -11.81 -14.21
C TYR A 45 12.75 -11.14 -15.58
N ARG A 46 12.84 -9.81 -15.65
CA ARG A 46 12.72 -9.04 -16.91
C ARG A 46 14.03 -8.90 -17.67
N GLU A 47 15.13 -8.78 -16.94
CA GLU A 47 16.46 -8.49 -17.48
C GLU A 47 17.47 -9.61 -17.09
N ARG A 48 17.01 -10.86 -17.08
CA ARG A 48 17.76 -12.03 -16.60
C ARG A 48 19.19 -12.05 -17.08
N ASP A 49 19.41 -11.87 -18.38
CA ASP A 49 20.71 -12.02 -19.02
C ASP A 49 21.74 -10.97 -18.53
N LYS A 50 21.26 -9.86 -17.97
CA LYS A 50 22.12 -8.84 -17.35
C LYS A 50 22.66 -9.28 -16.00
N TYR A 51 21.93 -10.13 -15.30
CA TYR A 51 22.24 -10.53 -13.92
C TYR A 51 22.81 -11.96 -13.81
N LEU A 52 22.70 -12.79 -14.85
CA LEU A 52 23.28 -14.12 -14.85
C LEU A 52 24.78 -14.06 -14.65
N ASP A 53 25.29 -14.96 -13.80
CA ASP A 53 26.70 -15.09 -13.39
C ASP A 53 27.27 -13.81 -12.73
N GLN A 54 26.38 -12.87 -12.31
CA GLN A 54 26.77 -11.70 -11.55
C GLN A 54 26.44 -11.87 -10.07
N GLU A 55 27.28 -11.27 -9.22
CA GLU A 55 26.99 -11.09 -7.82
C GLU A 55 25.97 -9.95 -7.66
N ILE A 56 24.84 -10.25 -7.03
CA ILE A 56 23.75 -9.31 -6.78
C ILE A 56 23.35 -9.34 -5.31
N THR A 57 22.74 -8.25 -4.86
CA THR A 57 22.13 -8.16 -3.53
C THR A 57 20.63 -8.01 -3.68
N VAL A 58 19.87 -8.89 -3.02
CA VAL A 58 18.40 -8.86 -3.00
C VAL A 58 17.91 -8.80 -1.56
N GLY A 59 16.76 -8.18 -1.33
CA GLY A 59 16.12 -8.14 -0.02
C GLY A 59 14.65 -8.53 -0.13
N GLY A 60 14.11 -9.13 0.92
CA GLY A 60 12.70 -9.49 0.91
C GLY A 60 12.30 -10.38 2.09
N TRP A 61 11.13 -10.98 1.93
CA TRP A 61 10.52 -11.80 2.98
C TRP A 61 10.52 -13.28 2.61
N VAL A 62 10.83 -14.09 3.60
CA VAL A 62 10.83 -15.55 3.50
C VAL A 62 9.40 -16.07 3.29
N ARG A 63 9.20 -16.86 2.24
CA ARG A 63 7.95 -17.59 1.95
C ARG A 63 7.99 -19.03 2.44
N SER A 64 9.15 -19.65 2.37
CA SER A 64 9.42 -20.97 2.94
C SER A 64 10.90 -21.21 3.04
N VAL A 65 11.28 -22.00 4.02
CA VAL A 65 12.61 -22.59 4.13
C VAL A 65 12.48 -24.10 3.97
N ARG A 66 13.42 -24.71 3.30
CA ARG A 66 13.61 -26.16 3.24
C ARG A 66 15.05 -26.43 3.53
N ASP A 67 15.31 -27.22 4.52
CA ASP A 67 16.65 -27.54 4.99
C ASP A 67 17.05 -28.96 4.61
N SER A 68 18.33 -29.17 4.40
CA SER A 68 19.02 -30.43 4.25
C SER A 68 20.26 -30.41 5.15
N LYS A 69 20.99 -31.53 5.27
CA LYS A 69 22.12 -31.59 6.19
C LYS A 69 23.25 -30.62 5.86
N THR A 70 23.50 -30.37 4.58
CA THR A 70 24.66 -29.62 4.08
C THR A 70 24.28 -28.38 3.28
N PHE A 71 23.01 -28.22 2.91
CA PHE A 71 22.51 -27.06 2.20
C PHE A 71 21.01 -26.89 2.43
N GLY A 72 20.47 -25.73 2.10
CA GLY A 72 19.03 -25.48 2.17
C GLY A 72 18.57 -24.50 1.10
N PHE A 73 17.26 -24.34 1.03
CA PHE A 73 16.58 -23.45 0.10
C PHE A 73 15.70 -22.47 0.86
N VAL A 74 15.87 -21.19 0.59
CA VAL A 74 14.93 -20.15 0.97
C VAL A 74 14.17 -19.71 -0.27
N VAL A 75 12.85 -19.64 -0.17
CA VAL A 75 12.02 -18.99 -1.18
C VAL A 75 11.72 -17.57 -0.69
N LEU A 76 12.22 -16.59 -1.43
CA LEU A 76 12.11 -15.17 -1.12
C LEU A 76 11.12 -14.47 -2.06
N HIS A 77 10.40 -13.48 -1.55
CA HIS A 77 9.67 -12.51 -2.36
C HIS A 77 9.92 -11.10 -1.82
N ASP A 78 10.00 -10.13 -2.72
CA ASP A 78 10.19 -8.71 -2.40
C ASP A 78 8.94 -7.85 -2.66
N GLY A 79 7.85 -8.48 -3.10
CA GLY A 79 6.60 -7.79 -3.43
C GLY A 79 6.61 -7.09 -4.79
N THR A 80 7.70 -7.06 -5.55
CA THR A 80 7.77 -6.38 -6.86
C THR A 80 7.22 -7.22 -8.01
N TYR A 81 7.20 -8.54 -7.86
CA TYR A 81 6.78 -9.49 -8.89
C TYR A 81 5.91 -10.61 -8.31
N PHE A 82 5.19 -11.36 -9.18
CA PHE A 82 4.37 -12.50 -8.72
C PHE A 82 5.19 -13.74 -8.43
N GLU A 83 6.22 -13.97 -9.22
CA GLU A 83 7.13 -15.08 -9.00
C GLU A 83 8.03 -14.78 -7.80
N THR A 84 8.52 -15.86 -7.22
CA THR A 84 9.46 -15.83 -6.10
C THR A 84 10.86 -16.17 -6.58
N LEU A 85 11.86 -15.81 -5.78
CA LEU A 85 13.24 -16.10 -6.05
C LEU A 85 13.73 -17.23 -5.12
N GLN A 86 14.32 -18.27 -5.67
CA GLN A 86 14.96 -19.33 -4.90
C GLN A 86 16.40 -18.95 -4.55
N ILE A 87 16.76 -19.17 -3.31
CA ILE A 87 18.08 -18.91 -2.75
C ILE A 87 18.60 -20.23 -2.20
N VAL A 88 19.79 -20.62 -2.59
CA VAL A 88 20.50 -21.78 -2.07
C VAL A 88 21.54 -21.29 -1.07
N TYR A 89 21.57 -21.89 0.10
CA TYR A 89 22.56 -21.60 1.14
C TYR A 89 23.21 -22.90 1.64
N HIS A 90 24.45 -22.83 2.09
CA HIS A 90 25.24 -23.98 2.46
C HIS A 90 25.67 -23.95 3.92
N ASP A 91 26.02 -25.12 4.48
CA ASP A 91 26.48 -25.32 5.85
C ASP A 91 27.83 -24.67 6.16
N THR A 92 28.52 -24.17 5.13
CA THR A 92 29.72 -23.34 5.27
C THR A 92 29.46 -21.94 5.78
N MET A 93 28.19 -21.51 5.85
CA MET A 93 27.83 -20.21 6.37
C MET A 93 27.74 -20.25 7.90
N ASP A 94 28.34 -19.29 8.58
CA ASP A 94 28.37 -19.21 10.06
C ASP A 94 26.97 -19.22 10.68
N ASN A 95 26.00 -18.61 10.02
CA ASN A 95 24.61 -18.51 10.46
C ASN A 95 23.65 -19.55 9.83
N PHE A 96 24.18 -20.65 9.26
CA PHE A 96 23.38 -21.72 8.67
C PHE A 96 22.25 -22.22 9.58
N ALA A 97 22.57 -22.46 10.86
CA ALA A 97 21.61 -22.94 11.85
C ALA A 97 20.51 -21.93 12.18
N GLU A 98 20.76 -20.64 12.02
CA GLU A 98 19.77 -19.57 12.16
C GLU A 98 18.85 -19.54 10.93
N ILE A 99 19.43 -19.53 9.72
CA ILE A 99 18.69 -19.50 8.46
C ILE A 99 17.76 -20.68 8.33
N SER A 100 18.19 -21.88 8.70
CA SER A 100 17.38 -23.11 8.63
C SER A 100 16.12 -23.07 9.51
N LYS A 101 16.09 -22.22 10.53
CA LYS A 101 14.98 -22.05 11.49
C LYS A 101 14.09 -20.85 11.18
N LEU A 102 14.34 -20.09 10.11
CA LEU A 102 13.54 -18.92 9.78
C LEU A 102 12.11 -19.32 9.46
N ASN A 103 11.18 -18.57 10.03
CA ASN A 103 9.76 -18.71 9.77
C ASN A 103 9.31 -17.88 8.55
N VAL A 104 8.14 -18.23 8.02
CA VAL A 104 7.46 -17.44 7.00
C VAL A 104 7.28 -16.00 7.49
N GLY A 105 7.63 -15.04 6.64
CA GLY A 105 7.54 -13.62 6.96
C GLY A 105 8.80 -13.01 7.57
N ALA A 106 9.84 -13.79 7.90
CA ALA A 106 11.13 -13.24 8.28
C ALA A 106 11.71 -12.39 7.14
N ALA A 107 12.40 -11.31 7.47
CA ALA A 107 13.04 -10.40 6.54
C ALA A 107 14.53 -10.73 6.42
N ILE A 108 15.04 -10.85 5.19
CA ILE A 108 16.44 -11.15 4.92
C ILE A 108 16.99 -10.30 3.79
N ILE A 109 18.28 -10.04 3.85
CA ILE A 109 19.10 -9.55 2.73
C ILE A 109 20.05 -10.66 2.32
N VAL A 110 20.16 -10.88 1.03
CA VAL A 110 20.98 -11.95 0.46
C VAL A 110 21.92 -11.37 -0.57
N LYS A 111 23.20 -11.62 -0.40
CA LYS A 111 24.25 -11.36 -1.39
C LYS A 111 24.70 -12.69 -1.98
N GLY A 112 24.75 -12.80 -3.31
CA GLY A 112 25.14 -14.03 -3.97
C GLY A 112 25.09 -13.94 -5.48
N THR A 113 25.48 -15.04 -6.13
CA THR A 113 25.56 -15.13 -7.60
C THR A 113 24.26 -15.70 -8.16
N LEU A 114 23.68 -15.03 -9.15
CA LEU A 114 22.52 -15.54 -9.89
C LEU A 114 22.99 -16.59 -10.90
N VAL A 115 22.51 -17.83 -10.79
CA VAL A 115 22.88 -18.94 -11.68
C VAL A 115 21.66 -19.49 -12.43
N ALA A 116 21.84 -19.87 -13.67
CA ALA A 116 20.81 -20.51 -14.47
C ALA A 116 20.51 -21.93 -13.99
N THR A 117 19.23 -22.30 -13.93
CA THR A 117 18.77 -23.66 -13.55
C THR A 117 17.74 -24.18 -14.56
N PRO A 118 18.19 -24.46 -15.81
CA PRO A 118 17.30 -24.80 -16.93
C PRO A 118 16.50 -26.10 -16.72
N GLN A 119 16.96 -26.99 -15.84
CA GLN A 119 16.31 -28.27 -15.51
C GLN A 119 15.35 -28.15 -14.31
N ALA A 120 15.36 -27.01 -13.60
CA ALA A 120 14.53 -26.79 -12.43
C ALA A 120 13.19 -26.10 -12.80
N LYS A 121 12.27 -26.09 -11.85
CA LYS A 121 10.99 -25.39 -12.01
C LYS A 121 11.17 -23.87 -12.18
N GLN A 122 12.14 -23.29 -11.49
CA GLN A 122 12.53 -21.89 -11.67
C GLN A 122 13.72 -21.81 -12.65
N PRO A 123 13.77 -20.83 -13.53
CA PRO A 123 14.80 -20.73 -14.57
C PRO A 123 16.18 -20.34 -14.04
N PHE A 124 16.27 -19.88 -12.81
CA PHE A 124 17.48 -19.42 -12.13
C PHE A 124 17.30 -19.45 -10.61
N GLU A 125 18.40 -19.39 -9.89
CA GLU A 125 18.43 -19.26 -8.43
C GLU A 125 19.65 -18.42 -8.00
N ILE A 126 19.67 -17.94 -6.75
CA ILE A 126 20.84 -17.30 -6.17
C ILE A 126 21.61 -18.33 -5.35
N GLN A 127 22.90 -18.50 -5.67
CA GLN A 127 23.86 -19.16 -4.80
C GLN A 127 24.34 -18.12 -3.78
N ALA A 128 23.86 -18.22 -2.56
CA ALA A 128 24.15 -17.23 -1.53
C ALA A 128 25.59 -17.31 -1.07
N ALA A 129 26.27 -16.17 -1.04
CA ALA A 129 27.55 -15.98 -0.38
C ALA A 129 27.35 -15.48 1.06
N GLU A 130 26.31 -14.65 1.28
CA GLU A 130 25.98 -14.08 2.57
C GLU A 130 24.46 -13.92 2.69
N ILE A 131 23.93 -14.20 3.88
CA ILE A 131 22.53 -13.93 4.23
C ILE A 131 22.50 -13.19 5.58
N SER A 132 21.97 -11.97 5.58
CA SER A 132 21.69 -11.18 6.79
C SER A 132 20.23 -11.32 7.18
N VAL A 133 19.97 -11.62 8.45
CA VAL A 133 18.61 -11.69 9.00
C VAL A 133 18.25 -10.33 9.61
N GLU A 134 17.44 -9.56 8.89
CA GLU A 134 17.03 -8.20 9.28
C GLU A 134 15.85 -8.21 10.28
N GLY A 135 15.07 -9.29 10.28
CA GLY A 135 13.98 -9.43 11.21
C GLY A 135 13.40 -10.85 11.22
N THR A 136 13.12 -11.33 12.39
CA THR A 136 12.49 -12.65 12.58
C THR A 136 10.97 -12.56 12.51
N SER A 137 10.32 -13.71 12.32
CA SER A 137 8.87 -13.86 12.38
C SER A 137 8.50 -14.87 13.43
N ALA A 138 7.44 -14.59 14.16
CA ALA A 138 6.95 -15.49 15.20
C ALA A 138 6.48 -16.84 14.63
N PRO A 139 6.62 -17.96 15.37
CA PRO A 139 6.20 -19.28 14.90
C PRO A 139 4.69 -19.38 14.61
N ASP A 140 3.89 -18.58 15.29
CA ASP A 140 2.43 -18.49 15.15
C ASP A 140 1.97 -17.48 14.08
N TYR A 141 2.89 -16.98 13.25
CA TYR A 141 2.54 -16.07 12.15
C TYR A 141 1.37 -16.64 11.32
N PRO A 142 0.25 -15.89 11.16
CA PRO A 142 -1.01 -16.46 10.65
C PRO A 142 -0.94 -16.97 9.21
N LEU A 143 -0.11 -16.36 8.36
CA LEU A 143 0.01 -16.73 6.95
C LEU A 143 1.06 -17.82 6.73
N GLN A 144 0.80 -19.00 7.27
CA GLN A 144 1.64 -20.19 7.07
C GLN A 144 1.57 -20.70 5.62
N LYS A 145 2.51 -21.60 5.24
CA LYS A 145 2.58 -22.25 3.92
C LYS A 145 1.41 -23.21 3.70
N LYS A 146 0.19 -22.67 3.59
CA LYS A 146 -1.04 -23.43 3.29
C LYS A 146 -2.02 -22.53 2.54
N ARG A 147 -3.02 -23.13 1.91
CA ARG A 147 -4.11 -22.36 1.30
C ARG A 147 -4.99 -21.77 2.40
N HIS A 148 -5.28 -20.49 2.33
CA HIS A 148 -6.19 -19.77 3.21
C HIS A 148 -7.49 -19.47 2.48
N SER A 149 -8.64 -19.68 3.15
CA SER A 149 -9.94 -19.30 2.60
C SER A 149 -10.13 -17.78 2.62
N LEU A 150 -11.01 -17.26 1.76
CA LEU A 150 -11.32 -15.83 1.74
C LEU A 150 -11.98 -15.36 3.03
N GLU A 151 -12.80 -16.23 3.67
CA GLU A 151 -13.42 -15.98 4.97
C GLU A 151 -12.36 -15.77 6.05
N TYR A 152 -11.39 -16.67 6.13
CA TYR A 152 -10.28 -16.54 7.06
C TYR A 152 -9.48 -15.25 6.80
N LEU A 153 -9.20 -14.93 5.54
CA LEU A 153 -8.44 -13.73 5.19
C LEU A 153 -9.18 -12.42 5.53
N ARG A 154 -10.52 -12.47 5.66
CA ARG A 154 -11.32 -11.34 6.17
C ARG A 154 -11.10 -11.09 7.66
N THR A 155 -10.76 -12.12 8.44
CA THR A 155 -10.47 -11.95 9.89
C THR A 155 -9.08 -11.38 10.15
N ILE A 156 -8.17 -11.44 9.17
CA ILE A 156 -6.80 -10.91 9.25
C ILE A 156 -6.53 -9.89 8.14
N THR A 157 -7.39 -8.89 8.03
CA THR A 157 -7.39 -7.91 6.94
C THR A 157 -6.07 -7.19 6.74
N HIS A 158 -5.32 -6.92 7.82
CA HIS A 158 -4.00 -6.29 7.81
C HIS A 158 -2.90 -7.18 7.22
N LEU A 159 -3.07 -8.51 7.20
CA LEU A 159 -2.10 -9.46 6.63
C LEU A 159 -2.49 -9.95 5.24
N ARG A 160 -3.78 -9.95 4.87
CA ARG A 160 -4.25 -10.50 3.60
C ARG A 160 -3.56 -9.94 2.36
N PRO A 161 -3.08 -8.66 2.30
CA PRO A 161 -2.31 -8.16 1.15
C PRO A 161 -1.03 -8.94 0.86
N ARG A 162 -0.50 -9.67 1.84
CA ARG A 162 0.70 -10.48 1.70
C ARG A 162 0.46 -11.82 0.99
N THR A 163 -0.81 -12.19 0.72
CA THR A 163 -1.16 -13.40 -0.03
C THR A 163 -1.14 -13.15 -1.53
N ASN A 164 -0.83 -14.18 -2.34
CA ASN A 164 -0.78 -14.06 -3.78
C ASN A 164 -2.13 -13.58 -4.36
N THR A 165 -3.25 -14.08 -3.85
CA THR A 165 -4.59 -13.67 -4.28
C THR A 165 -4.80 -12.16 -4.10
N PHE A 166 -4.52 -11.64 -2.91
CA PHE A 166 -4.74 -10.21 -2.66
C PHE A 166 -3.65 -9.32 -3.26
N GLN A 167 -2.43 -9.82 -3.44
CA GLN A 167 -1.44 -9.12 -4.26
C GLN A 167 -1.95 -8.93 -5.70
N ALA A 168 -2.54 -9.97 -6.30
CA ALA A 168 -3.16 -9.85 -7.62
C ALA A 168 -4.31 -8.85 -7.62
N VAL A 169 -5.25 -8.98 -6.69
CA VAL A 169 -6.42 -8.10 -6.57
C VAL A 169 -6.02 -6.64 -6.43
N PHE A 170 -5.09 -6.32 -5.51
CA PHE A 170 -4.70 -4.93 -5.30
C PHE A 170 -3.85 -4.36 -6.43
N ARG A 171 -3.05 -5.16 -7.12
CA ARG A 171 -2.35 -4.72 -8.34
C ARG A 171 -3.33 -4.39 -9.47
N VAL A 172 -4.31 -5.27 -9.72
CA VAL A 172 -5.36 -5.02 -10.72
C VAL A 172 -6.14 -3.77 -10.35
N ARG A 173 -6.58 -3.64 -9.08
CA ARG A 173 -7.29 -2.44 -8.61
C ARG A 173 -6.48 -1.15 -8.85
N SER A 174 -5.18 -1.17 -8.53
CA SER A 174 -4.29 -0.02 -8.75
C SER A 174 -4.19 0.34 -10.24
N LEU A 175 -4.01 -0.66 -11.10
CA LEU A 175 -3.93 -0.45 -12.55
C LEU A 175 -5.26 0.06 -13.13
N CYS A 176 -6.40 -0.48 -12.67
CA CYS A 176 -7.72 -0.01 -13.10
C CYS A 176 -7.97 1.44 -12.69
N ALA A 177 -7.63 1.83 -11.46
CA ALA A 177 -7.75 3.20 -11.01
C ALA A 177 -6.91 4.15 -11.88
N TYR A 178 -5.65 3.79 -12.14
CA TYR A 178 -4.78 4.56 -13.03
C TYR A 178 -5.34 4.64 -14.46
N ALA A 179 -5.84 3.52 -15.01
CA ALA A 179 -6.41 3.48 -16.35
C ALA A 179 -7.65 4.38 -16.49
N ILE A 180 -8.52 4.43 -15.48
CA ILE A 180 -9.68 5.33 -15.44
C ILE A 180 -9.21 6.79 -15.43
N HIS A 181 -8.28 7.15 -14.56
CA HIS A 181 -7.73 8.51 -14.53
C HIS A 181 -7.08 8.88 -15.86
N ARG A 182 -6.27 7.99 -16.41
CA ARG A 182 -5.59 8.20 -17.69
C ARG A 182 -6.61 8.44 -18.81
N PHE A 183 -7.63 7.58 -18.92
CA PHE A 183 -8.67 7.72 -19.95
C PHE A 183 -9.35 9.09 -19.90
N PHE A 184 -9.82 9.52 -18.72
CA PHE A 184 -10.51 10.81 -18.61
C PHE A 184 -9.57 11.99 -18.84
N GLN A 185 -8.33 11.95 -18.35
CA GLN A 185 -7.35 13.01 -18.59
C GLN A 185 -7.00 13.12 -20.08
N GLU A 186 -6.79 12.02 -20.80
CA GLU A 186 -6.53 12.01 -22.25
C GLU A 186 -7.72 12.54 -23.07
N GLN A 187 -8.94 12.45 -22.55
CA GLN A 187 -10.15 13.04 -23.15
C GLN A 187 -10.38 14.50 -22.75
N GLY A 188 -9.47 15.13 -21.99
CA GLY A 188 -9.56 16.51 -21.57
C GLY A 188 -10.52 16.79 -20.41
N PHE A 189 -10.87 15.78 -19.64
CA PHE A 189 -11.66 15.94 -18.41
C PHE A 189 -10.78 16.39 -17.24
N VAL A 190 -11.34 17.24 -16.39
CA VAL A 190 -10.71 17.66 -15.13
C VAL A 190 -11.18 16.76 -13.99
N TYR A 191 -10.23 16.18 -13.26
CA TYR A 191 -10.54 15.42 -12.03
C TYR A 191 -10.94 16.35 -10.90
N VAL A 192 -12.11 16.11 -10.32
CA VAL A 192 -12.61 16.84 -9.17
C VAL A 192 -12.62 15.92 -7.95
N HIS A 193 -11.82 16.27 -6.95
CA HIS A 193 -11.86 15.60 -5.65
C HIS A 193 -12.93 16.25 -4.78
N THR A 194 -14.14 15.68 -4.76
CA THR A 194 -15.27 16.19 -4.00
C THR A 194 -15.16 15.86 -2.51
N PRO A 195 -15.73 16.69 -1.61
CA PRO A 195 -15.76 16.42 -0.18
C PRO A 195 -16.45 15.10 0.14
N LEU A 196 -15.90 14.37 1.12
CA LEU A 196 -16.50 13.12 1.62
C LEU A 196 -17.51 13.35 2.74
N ILE A 197 -17.39 14.47 3.47
CA ILE A 197 -18.32 14.88 4.51
C ILE A 197 -19.17 16.02 3.94
N THR A 198 -20.47 15.87 4.02
CA THR A 198 -21.43 16.82 3.45
C THR A 198 -22.61 17.06 4.38
N GLY A 199 -23.18 18.25 4.33
CA GLY A 199 -24.47 18.56 4.95
C GLY A 199 -25.66 18.41 3.99
N SER A 200 -25.45 17.87 2.77
CA SER A 200 -26.49 17.78 1.73
C SER A 200 -26.65 16.34 1.27
N ASP A 201 -27.89 15.87 1.19
CA ASP A 201 -28.25 14.64 0.48
C ASP A 201 -28.36 14.95 -1.01
N SER A 202 -27.60 14.21 -1.85
CA SER A 202 -27.52 14.50 -3.27
C SER A 202 -28.61 13.85 -4.12
N GLU A 203 -29.33 12.87 -3.63
CA GLU A 203 -30.30 12.12 -4.43
C GLU A 203 -31.61 11.82 -3.71
N GLY A 204 -31.80 12.34 -2.47
CA GLY A 204 -32.88 11.90 -1.61
C GLY A 204 -32.75 10.42 -1.26
N ALA A 205 -31.55 9.86 -1.35
CA ALA A 205 -31.26 8.43 -1.25
C ALA A 205 -31.27 7.91 0.20
N GLY A 206 -31.79 8.67 1.11
CA GLY A 206 -32.38 8.29 2.39
C GLY A 206 -31.43 7.84 3.50
N GLU A 207 -30.53 6.92 3.30
CA GLU A 207 -29.71 6.36 4.39
C GLU A 207 -28.26 6.76 4.26
N MET A 208 -27.88 7.85 4.93
CA MET A 208 -26.50 8.30 5.02
C MET A 208 -25.88 7.93 6.37
N PHE A 209 -24.60 7.59 6.35
CA PHE A 209 -23.83 7.47 7.59
C PHE A 209 -23.57 8.84 8.18
N GLN A 210 -24.03 9.08 9.40
CA GLN A 210 -23.82 10.32 10.11
C GLN A 210 -22.36 10.47 10.56
N VAL A 211 -21.83 11.69 10.46
CA VAL A 211 -20.51 12.07 10.96
C VAL A 211 -20.68 13.10 12.06
N THR A 212 -20.29 12.77 13.28
CA THR A 212 -20.42 13.63 14.45
C THR A 212 -19.23 13.47 15.39
N THR A 213 -18.91 14.53 16.12
CA THR A 213 -17.96 14.55 17.24
C THR A 213 -18.65 14.64 18.59
N LEU A 214 -19.99 14.66 18.62
CA LEU A 214 -20.76 14.68 19.86
C LEU A 214 -20.56 13.38 20.65
N ASP A 215 -20.54 13.49 21.99
CA ASP A 215 -20.51 12.32 22.86
C ASP A 215 -21.86 11.59 22.78
N MET A 216 -21.86 10.40 22.20
CA MET A 216 -23.06 9.57 22.04
C MET A 216 -23.65 9.08 23.37
N ASN A 217 -22.91 9.16 24.49
CA ASN A 217 -23.42 8.86 25.83
C ASN A 217 -24.09 10.05 26.50
N ASN A 218 -23.84 11.27 25.98
CA ASN A 218 -24.39 12.52 26.51
C ASN A 218 -24.64 13.51 25.37
N VAL A 219 -25.59 13.17 24.51
CA VAL A 219 -25.91 13.96 23.32
C VAL A 219 -26.62 15.25 23.76
N PRO A 220 -26.11 16.44 23.39
CA PRO A 220 -26.78 17.69 23.65
C PRO A 220 -28.10 17.79 22.89
N THR A 221 -29.15 18.32 23.53
CA THR A 221 -30.46 18.49 22.93
C THR A 221 -30.91 19.93 23.02
N ASP A 222 -31.69 20.36 22.04
CA ASP A 222 -32.38 21.65 22.05
C ASP A 222 -33.60 21.63 22.98
N ASP A 223 -34.30 22.78 23.09
CA ASP A 223 -35.49 22.95 23.92
C ASP A 223 -36.67 22.03 23.51
N LYS A 224 -36.63 21.44 22.35
CA LYS A 224 -37.61 20.48 21.80
C LYS A 224 -37.23 19.05 21.96
N GLY A 225 -36.04 18.76 22.51
CA GLY A 225 -35.48 17.40 22.69
C GLY A 225 -34.83 16.83 21.43
N ALA A 226 -34.64 17.63 20.39
CA ALA A 226 -33.88 17.23 19.22
C ALA A 226 -32.37 17.42 19.45
N VAL A 227 -31.52 16.68 18.71
CA VAL A 227 -30.08 16.83 18.82
C VAL A 227 -29.63 18.23 18.46
N ASP A 228 -28.90 18.89 19.36
CA ASP A 228 -28.33 20.23 19.12
C ASP A 228 -26.99 20.14 18.39
N TYR A 229 -27.07 20.06 17.07
CA TYR A 229 -25.86 20.02 16.20
C TYR A 229 -25.07 21.34 16.17
N SER A 230 -25.58 22.44 16.77
CA SER A 230 -24.77 23.66 16.88
C SER A 230 -23.54 23.48 17.75
N GLN A 231 -23.52 22.44 18.58
CA GLN A 231 -22.38 22.02 19.42
C GLN A 231 -21.48 21.03 18.76
N ASP A 232 -21.82 20.53 17.57
CA ASP A 232 -20.98 19.60 16.79
C ASP A 232 -19.90 20.36 16.01
N PHE A 233 -18.90 19.64 15.52
CA PHE A 233 -17.70 20.19 14.85
C PHE A 233 -18.04 21.17 13.70
N PHE A 234 -19.01 20.82 12.87
CA PHE A 234 -19.44 21.67 11.74
C PHE A 234 -20.58 22.61 12.06
N GLY A 235 -21.09 22.63 13.31
CA GLY A 235 -22.22 23.43 13.73
C GLY A 235 -23.56 23.09 13.06
N LYS A 236 -23.65 21.92 12.43
CA LYS A 236 -24.81 21.35 11.74
C LYS A 236 -24.69 19.88 11.55
N GLU A 237 -25.79 19.21 11.28
CA GLU A 237 -25.77 17.80 10.88
C GLU A 237 -24.91 17.58 9.63
N THR A 238 -24.01 16.58 9.68
CA THR A 238 -23.17 16.18 8.57
C THR A 238 -23.13 14.67 8.41
N ASN A 239 -22.91 14.24 7.16
CA ASN A 239 -22.96 12.86 6.78
C ASN A 239 -21.83 12.50 5.82
N LEU A 240 -21.52 11.20 5.67
CA LEU A 240 -20.68 10.73 4.58
C LEU A 240 -21.46 10.83 3.27
N THR A 241 -20.81 11.34 2.23
CA THR A 241 -21.46 11.57 0.92
C THR A 241 -21.90 10.27 0.25
N VAL A 242 -23.08 10.25 -0.31
CA VAL A 242 -23.58 9.16 -1.19
C VAL A 242 -23.16 9.36 -2.63
N SER A 243 -22.80 10.60 -3.02
CA SER A 243 -22.38 10.97 -4.38
C SER A 243 -21.58 12.27 -4.36
N GLY A 244 -20.60 12.37 -5.27
CA GLY A 244 -19.91 13.64 -5.54
C GLY A 244 -20.67 14.59 -6.48
N GLN A 245 -21.87 14.22 -6.94
CA GLN A 245 -22.58 14.91 -8.02
C GLN A 245 -22.80 16.40 -7.75
N LEU A 246 -23.44 16.75 -6.64
CA LEU A 246 -23.77 18.17 -6.34
C LEU A 246 -22.54 19.08 -6.36
N ASN A 247 -21.44 18.63 -5.78
CA ASN A 247 -20.19 19.39 -5.83
C ASN A 247 -19.63 19.40 -7.26
N CYS A 248 -19.67 18.27 -7.98
CA CYS A 248 -19.12 18.16 -9.33
C CYS A 248 -19.87 19.08 -10.32
N GLU A 249 -21.17 19.26 -10.19
CA GLU A 249 -21.96 20.17 -11.03
C GLU A 249 -21.47 21.62 -10.95
N THR A 250 -21.06 22.09 -9.78
CA THR A 250 -20.50 23.45 -9.64
C THR A 250 -19.18 23.60 -10.40
N PHE A 251 -18.36 22.55 -10.43
CA PHE A 251 -17.11 22.54 -11.20
C PHE A 251 -17.34 22.38 -12.70
N ALA A 252 -18.41 21.69 -13.11
CA ALA A 252 -18.78 21.55 -14.53
C ALA A 252 -19.05 22.90 -15.19
N GLN A 253 -19.60 23.86 -14.45
CA GLN A 253 -19.82 25.23 -14.94
C GLN A 253 -18.52 26.02 -15.14
N ALA A 254 -17.43 25.61 -14.49
CA ALA A 254 -16.12 26.24 -14.65
C ALA A 254 -15.25 25.51 -15.68
N PHE A 255 -15.30 24.18 -15.72
CA PHE A 255 -14.37 23.35 -16.52
C PHE A 255 -15.06 22.57 -17.64
N ARG A 256 -16.38 22.60 -17.74
CA ARG A 256 -17.23 21.87 -18.71
C ARG A 256 -17.14 20.34 -18.56
N ASN A 257 -16.01 19.75 -18.85
CA ASN A 257 -15.80 18.31 -18.75
C ASN A 257 -15.08 17.96 -17.44
N VAL A 258 -15.80 17.34 -16.52
CA VAL A 258 -15.28 16.97 -15.20
C VAL A 258 -15.64 15.52 -14.89
N TYR A 259 -14.88 14.91 -14.00
CA TYR A 259 -15.20 13.58 -13.45
C TYR A 259 -14.81 13.50 -11.98
N THR A 260 -15.51 12.66 -11.25
CA THR A 260 -15.16 12.26 -9.88
C THR A 260 -14.73 10.81 -9.87
N PHE A 261 -13.80 10.48 -9.00
CA PHE A 261 -13.37 9.11 -8.74
C PHE A 261 -12.94 9.02 -7.29
N GLY A 262 -13.87 8.61 -6.44
CA GLY A 262 -13.66 8.56 -5.00
C GLY A 262 -14.67 7.67 -4.31
N PRO A 263 -14.47 7.37 -3.02
CA PRO A 263 -15.41 6.58 -2.25
C PRO A 263 -16.73 7.33 -2.07
N THR A 264 -17.84 6.58 -2.15
CA THR A 264 -19.19 6.98 -1.77
C THR A 264 -19.74 6.00 -0.76
N PHE A 265 -20.65 6.44 0.09
CA PHE A 265 -21.13 5.68 1.25
C PHE A 265 -22.66 5.69 1.28
N ARG A 266 -23.25 4.51 1.33
CA ARG A 266 -24.68 4.34 1.51
C ARG A 266 -24.93 3.39 2.68
N ALA A 267 -25.78 3.76 3.63
CA ALA A 267 -26.14 2.94 4.78
C ALA A 267 -27.23 1.92 4.46
N GLU A 268 -27.32 1.51 3.21
CA GLU A 268 -28.29 0.53 2.72
C GLU A 268 -27.82 -0.91 2.96
N ASN A 269 -28.73 -1.77 3.38
CA ASN A 269 -28.49 -3.21 3.38
C ASN A 269 -28.67 -3.73 1.95
N SER A 270 -27.55 -3.86 1.21
CA SER A 270 -27.55 -4.61 -0.06
C SER A 270 -27.23 -6.07 0.23
N ASN A 271 -28.11 -6.96 -0.13
CA ASN A 271 -27.88 -8.41 -0.13
C ASN A 271 -27.01 -8.84 -1.31
#